data_f22ab66b392750a3c8e02407a28711fc
#
_entry.id   f22ab66b392750a3c8e02407a28711fc
#
_cell.length_a   1.000
_cell.length_b   1.000
_cell.length_c   1.000
_cell.angle_alpha   90.00
_cell.angle_beta   90.00
_cell.angle_gamma   90.00
#
_symmetry.space_group_name_H-M   'P 1'
#
loop_
_entity.id
_entity.type
_entity.pdbx_description
1 polymer ?
#
loop_
_entity_poly.entity_id
_entity_poly.type
_entity_poly.pdbx_seq_one_letter_code
_entity_poly.pdbx_strand_id
1 'polypeptide(L)'
;MIRLDSLIWLAIPWISYRIIVLIVNKQLSLKNELIKALFYFSVTFIYSLTLFPFPFYDYPHMEGGGRNLTPFRSIYSILAHSNFIYSIRNIVGNILLFIPLGFSIPLRFKVNKFWKVMLLGFFTSCLVEVIQLLTSIRSFDVDDLILNTLGVILGFILYRLFDKARPSTKQIRK
;
A
#
# COMPACT_ATOMS: atom_id res chain seq x y z
N MET A 1 -4.57 -15.44 -11.60
CA MET A 1 -5.66 -15.68 -10.63
C MET A 1 -5.15 -15.19 -9.27
N ILE A 2 -5.75 -14.15 -8.67
CA ILE A 2 -5.37 -13.70 -7.32
C ILE A 2 -5.68 -14.90 -6.42
N ARG A 3 -4.67 -15.43 -5.73
CA ARG A 3 -4.92 -16.46 -4.72
C ARG A 3 -5.62 -15.78 -3.54
N LEU A 4 -6.94 -15.74 -3.58
CA LEU A 4 -7.80 -15.20 -2.51
C LEU A 4 -7.49 -15.84 -1.16
N ASP A 5 -6.92 -17.04 -1.18
CA ASP A 5 -6.51 -17.80 0.00
C ASP A 5 -5.58 -17.00 0.91
N SER A 6 -4.59 -16.29 0.35
CA SER A 6 -3.65 -15.49 1.16
C SER A 6 -4.32 -14.30 1.85
N LEU A 7 -5.27 -13.65 1.18
CA LEU A 7 -6.03 -12.55 1.79
C LEU A 7 -6.96 -13.05 2.90
N ILE A 8 -7.57 -14.21 2.73
CA ILE A 8 -8.42 -14.84 3.73
C ILE A 8 -7.63 -15.16 4.99
N TRP A 9 -6.46 -15.80 4.86
CA TRP A 9 -5.61 -16.12 6.01
C TRP A 9 -5.13 -14.90 6.78
N LEU A 10 -4.93 -13.77 6.11
CA LEU A 10 -4.55 -12.52 6.76
C LEU A 10 -5.76 -11.77 7.34
N ALA A 11 -6.96 -11.93 6.76
CA ALA A 11 -8.17 -11.29 7.26
C ALA A 11 -8.71 -11.96 8.54
N ILE A 12 -8.62 -13.29 8.66
CA ILE A 12 -9.17 -14.05 9.79
C ILE A 12 -8.62 -13.56 11.15
N PRO A 13 -7.30 -13.44 11.40
CA PRO A 13 -6.77 -12.98 12.69
C PRO A 13 -7.24 -11.57 13.02
N TRP A 14 -7.33 -10.68 12.03
CA TRP A 14 -7.79 -9.31 12.27
C TRP A 14 -9.28 -9.27 12.62
N ILE A 15 -10.11 -9.99 11.88
CA ILE A 15 -11.55 -10.09 12.15
C ILE A 15 -11.79 -10.70 13.52
N SER A 16 -11.10 -11.79 13.88
CA SER A 16 -11.20 -12.44 15.19
C SER A 16 -10.81 -11.47 16.31
N TYR A 17 -9.68 -10.79 16.18
CA TYR A 17 -9.27 -9.74 17.13
C TYR A 17 -10.33 -8.64 17.25
N ARG A 18 -10.93 -8.19 16.14
CA ARG A 18 -11.96 -7.15 16.18
C ARG A 18 -13.25 -7.62 16.83
N ILE A 19 -13.65 -8.87 16.62
CA ILE A 19 -14.81 -9.47 17.30
C ILE A 19 -14.58 -9.50 18.82
N ILE A 20 -13.39 -9.92 19.27
CA ILE A 20 -13.04 -9.92 20.69
C ILE A 20 -13.13 -8.51 21.28
N VAL A 21 -12.55 -7.51 20.58
CA VAL A 21 -12.60 -6.12 21.02
C VAL A 21 -14.04 -5.58 21.04
N LEU A 22 -14.91 -6.00 20.12
CA LEU A 22 -16.33 -5.65 20.09
C LEU A 22 -17.08 -6.21 21.31
N ILE A 23 -16.79 -7.45 21.68
CA ILE A 23 -17.42 -8.11 22.84
C ILE A 23 -17.00 -7.43 24.14
N VAL A 24 -15.71 -7.07 24.27
CA VAL A 24 -15.14 -6.46 25.47
C VAL A 24 -15.52 -4.99 25.62
N ASN A 25 -15.48 -4.22 24.53
CA ASN A 25 -15.74 -2.78 24.52
C ASN A 25 -17.09 -2.47 23.88
N LYS A 26 -18.13 -2.31 24.69
CA LYS A 26 -19.50 -2.02 24.24
C LYS A 26 -19.69 -0.65 23.57
N GLN A 27 -18.70 0.27 23.66
CA GLN A 27 -18.77 1.61 23.06
C GLN A 27 -17.82 1.72 21.86
N LEU A 28 -18.26 1.28 20.70
CA LEU A 28 -17.48 1.38 19.47
C LEU A 28 -18.11 2.37 18.49
N SER A 29 -17.31 3.28 17.99
CA SER A 29 -17.69 4.15 16.90
C SER A 29 -17.44 3.42 15.57
N LEU A 30 -18.51 3.15 14.81
CA LEU A 30 -18.44 2.54 13.48
C LEU A 30 -17.42 3.25 12.58
N LYS A 31 -17.36 4.58 12.63
CA LYS A 31 -16.39 5.39 11.89
C LYS A 31 -14.94 5.02 12.23
N ASN A 32 -14.63 4.88 13.53
CA ASN A 32 -13.28 4.53 13.96
C ASN A 32 -12.91 3.10 13.54
N GLU A 33 -13.87 2.19 13.54
CA GLU A 33 -13.66 0.82 13.10
C GLU A 33 -13.41 0.74 11.59
N LEU A 34 -14.14 1.48 10.78
CA LEU A 34 -13.91 1.58 9.34
C LEU A 34 -12.53 2.15 9.02
N ILE A 35 -12.07 3.17 9.76
CA ILE A 35 -10.72 3.72 9.60
C ILE A 35 -9.64 2.68 9.92
N LYS A 36 -9.82 1.92 11.00
CA LYS A 36 -8.87 0.86 11.37
C LYS A 36 -8.86 -0.25 10.32
N ALA A 37 -10.04 -0.64 9.83
CA ALA A 37 -10.19 -1.63 8.77
C ALA A 37 -9.48 -1.17 7.48
N LEU A 38 -9.72 0.06 7.05
CA LEU A 38 -9.09 0.62 5.86
C LEU A 38 -7.57 0.59 5.95
N PHE A 39 -7.00 1.01 7.08
CA PHE A 39 -5.55 0.97 7.30
C PHE A 39 -5.02 -0.47 7.29
N TYR A 40 -5.66 -1.37 8.04
CA TYR A 40 -5.25 -2.77 8.11
C TYR A 40 -5.30 -3.43 6.73
N PHE A 41 -6.40 -3.27 6.00
CA PHE A 41 -6.53 -3.84 4.66
C PHE A 41 -5.55 -3.22 3.67
N SER A 42 -5.23 -1.93 3.78
CA SER A 42 -4.19 -1.31 2.94
C SER A 42 -2.83 -1.99 3.13
N VAL A 43 -2.42 -2.16 4.38
CA VAL A 43 -1.14 -2.82 4.71
C VAL A 43 -1.16 -4.29 4.27
N THR A 44 -2.22 -5.03 4.63
CA THR A 44 -2.39 -6.44 4.27
C THR A 44 -2.37 -6.65 2.75
N PHE A 45 -3.05 -5.76 2.01
CA PHE A 45 -3.11 -5.81 0.56
C PHE A 45 -1.74 -5.58 -0.07
N ILE A 46 -0.97 -4.60 0.42
CA ILE A 46 0.41 -4.38 -0.02
C ILE A 46 1.22 -5.66 0.18
N TYR A 47 1.29 -6.19 1.41
CA TYR A 47 2.08 -7.38 1.70
C TYR A 47 1.61 -8.61 0.91
N SER A 48 0.29 -8.78 0.75
CA SER A 48 -0.26 -9.90 -0.03
C SER A 48 0.14 -9.83 -1.50
N LEU A 49 0.14 -8.64 -2.12
CA LEU A 49 0.47 -8.48 -3.52
C LEU A 49 1.97 -8.44 -3.81
N THR A 50 2.77 -8.02 -2.85
CA THR A 50 4.22 -7.86 -3.04
C THR A 50 5.04 -9.07 -2.60
N LEU A 51 4.59 -9.80 -1.57
CA LEU A 51 5.35 -10.92 -1.01
C LEU A 51 4.88 -12.29 -1.51
N PHE A 52 3.64 -12.40 -2.01
CA PHE A 52 3.19 -13.65 -2.61
C PHE A 52 3.34 -13.57 -4.12
N PRO A 53 4.07 -14.53 -4.75
CA PRO A 53 4.21 -14.54 -6.18
C PRO A 53 2.85 -14.76 -6.81
N PHE A 54 2.38 -13.77 -7.57
CA PHE A 54 1.23 -13.96 -8.43
C PHE A 54 1.66 -14.88 -9.58
N PRO A 55 0.95 -15.98 -9.85
CA PRO A 55 1.26 -16.85 -10.96
C PRO A 55 0.82 -16.24 -12.30
N PHE A 56 0.93 -14.91 -12.46
CA PHE A 56 0.40 -14.25 -13.64
C PHE A 56 1.37 -14.12 -14.80
N TYR A 57 2.66 -14.31 -14.56
CA TYR A 57 3.63 -14.38 -15.64
C TYR A 57 4.83 -15.18 -15.18
N ASP A 58 5.26 -16.13 -16.02
CA ASP A 58 6.65 -16.56 -16.05
C ASP A 58 7.50 -15.30 -16.26
N TYR A 59 7.95 -14.72 -15.16
CA TYR A 59 9.09 -13.82 -15.27
C TYR A 59 10.22 -14.68 -15.84
N PRO A 60 10.83 -14.30 -16.98
CA PRO A 60 12.10 -14.92 -17.32
C PRO A 60 12.95 -14.74 -16.05
N HIS A 61 13.32 -15.86 -15.45
CA HIS A 61 14.21 -15.89 -14.32
C HIS A 61 15.42 -15.04 -14.73
N MET A 62 15.51 -13.82 -14.24
CA MET A 62 16.74 -13.07 -14.29
C MET A 62 17.67 -13.85 -13.38
N GLU A 63 18.49 -14.70 -13.99
CA GLU A 63 19.55 -15.42 -13.33
C GLU A 63 20.39 -14.40 -12.55
N GLY A 64 20.35 -14.53 -11.25
CA GLY A 64 21.01 -13.65 -10.30
C GLY A 64 20.08 -12.57 -9.77
N GLY A 65 19.82 -12.56 -8.47
CA GLY A 65 19.07 -11.54 -7.74
C GLY A 65 19.66 -10.13 -8.00
N GLY A 66 19.30 -9.56 -9.14
CA GLY A 66 19.79 -8.28 -9.59
C GLY A 66 19.27 -7.18 -8.67
N ARG A 67 20.14 -6.28 -8.26
CA ARG A 67 19.74 -5.06 -7.55
C ARG A 67 19.70 -3.93 -8.56
N ASN A 68 18.54 -3.34 -8.78
CA ASN A 68 18.48 -2.09 -9.51
C ASN A 68 18.61 -0.93 -8.50
N LEU A 69 19.77 -0.32 -8.47
CA LEU A 69 20.04 0.87 -7.65
C LEU A 69 20.06 2.16 -8.47
N THR A 70 19.83 2.06 -9.78
CA THR A 70 19.84 3.22 -10.68
C THR A 70 18.41 3.73 -10.87
N PRO A 71 18.06 4.93 -10.38
CA PRO A 71 16.73 5.48 -10.53
C PRO A 71 16.32 5.57 -12.00
N PHE A 72 15.04 5.29 -12.27
CA PHE A 72 14.37 5.31 -13.59
C PHE A 72 14.86 4.26 -14.60
N ARG A 73 15.80 3.39 -14.23
CA ARG A 73 16.32 2.36 -15.14
C ARG A 73 15.25 1.31 -15.48
N SER A 74 14.56 0.78 -14.50
CA SER A 74 13.49 -0.21 -14.70
C SER A 74 12.30 0.42 -15.40
N ILE A 75 11.90 1.62 -15.00
CA ILE A 75 10.81 2.36 -15.66
C ILE A 75 11.12 2.56 -17.14
N TYR A 76 12.33 3.03 -17.47
CA TYR A 76 12.75 3.21 -18.86
C TYR A 76 12.77 1.88 -19.62
N SER A 77 13.37 0.85 -19.05
CA SER A 77 13.44 -0.47 -19.67
C SER A 77 12.04 -1.05 -19.96
N ILE A 78 11.12 -0.93 -19.00
CA ILE A 78 9.74 -1.38 -19.14
C ILE A 78 9.02 -0.61 -20.25
N LEU A 79 9.20 0.70 -20.32
CA LEU A 79 8.56 1.54 -21.36
C LEU A 79 9.14 1.29 -22.76
N ALA A 80 10.46 1.02 -22.84
CA ALA A 80 11.14 0.85 -24.13
C ALA A 80 11.02 -0.55 -24.72
N HIS A 81 10.96 -1.60 -23.88
CA HIS A 81 11.10 -3.00 -24.33
C HIS A 81 9.89 -3.89 -24.00
N SER A 82 8.92 -3.40 -23.22
CA SER A 82 7.74 -4.18 -22.83
C SER A 82 6.52 -3.75 -23.65
N ASN A 83 5.52 -4.65 -23.70
CA ASN A 83 4.24 -4.25 -24.28
C ASN A 83 3.52 -3.25 -23.36
N PHE A 84 2.69 -2.40 -23.95
CA PHE A 84 1.97 -1.30 -23.29
C PHE A 84 1.18 -1.76 -22.04
N ILE A 85 0.53 -2.91 -22.10
CA ILE A 85 -0.26 -3.45 -20.99
C ILE A 85 0.62 -3.82 -19.81
N TYR A 86 1.78 -4.43 -20.06
CA TYR A 86 2.74 -4.78 -19.02
C TYR A 86 3.32 -3.52 -18.35
N SER A 87 3.69 -2.52 -19.17
CA SER A 87 4.20 -1.24 -18.66
C SER A 87 3.20 -0.55 -17.74
N ILE A 88 1.93 -0.46 -18.15
CA ILE A 88 0.88 0.13 -17.32
C ILE A 88 0.69 -0.68 -16.03
N ARG A 89 0.59 -2.00 -16.11
CA ARG A 89 0.38 -2.83 -14.91
C ARG A 89 1.50 -2.67 -13.89
N ASN A 90 2.74 -2.57 -14.32
CA ASN A 90 3.88 -2.42 -13.42
C ASN A 90 3.90 -1.02 -12.81
N ILE A 91 3.91 0.02 -13.63
CA ILE A 91 4.06 1.41 -13.15
C ILE A 91 2.82 1.86 -12.37
N VAL A 92 1.64 1.73 -12.98
CA VAL A 92 0.39 2.18 -12.36
C VAL A 92 0.00 1.26 -11.21
N GLY A 93 0.29 -0.04 -11.31
CA GLY A 93 0.02 -1.02 -10.26
C GLY A 93 0.73 -0.67 -8.95
N ASN A 94 2.03 -0.36 -8.98
CA ASN A 94 2.80 0.03 -7.80
C ASN A 94 2.24 1.32 -7.18
N ILE A 95 1.91 2.32 -7.99
CA ILE A 95 1.29 3.56 -7.52
C ILE A 95 -0.06 3.28 -6.85
N LEU A 96 -0.97 2.58 -7.54
CA LEU A 96 -2.33 2.31 -7.05
C LEU A 96 -2.32 1.50 -5.76
N LEU A 97 -1.37 0.57 -5.62
CA LEU A 97 -1.23 -0.28 -4.45
C LEU A 97 -1.02 0.53 -3.16
N PHE A 98 -0.29 1.64 -3.23
CA PHE A 98 0.06 2.46 -2.07
C PHE A 98 -0.87 3.66 -1.82
N ILE A 99 -1.77 3.99 -2.74
CA ILE A 99 -2.78 5.07 -2.53
C ILE A 99 -3.62 4.84 -1.28
N PRO A 100 -4.21 3.65 -1.04
CA PRO A 100 -5.02 3.40 0.16
C PRO A 100 -4.24 3.59 1.46
N LEU A 101 -2.96 3.24 1.48
CA LEU A 101 -2.08 3.47 2.61
C LEU A 101 -1.90 4.96 2.89
N GLY A 102 -1.53 5.74 1.87
CA GLY A 102 -1.35 7.19 1.98
C GLY A 102 -2.61 7.93 2.44
N PHE A 103 -3.79 7.45 2.04
CA PHE A 103 -5.08 7.97 2.48
C PHE A 103 -5.42 7.58 3.94
N SER A 104 -5.12 6.35 4.35
CA SER A 104 -5.52 5.81 5.64
C SER A 104 -4.61 6.23 6.81
N ILE A 105 -3.32 6.48 6.59
CA ILE A 105 -2.37 6.92 7.61
C ILE A 105 -2.86 8.16 8.37
N PRO A 106 -3.20 9.28 7.71
CA PRO A 106 -3.64 10.47 8.42
C PRO A 106 -4.96 10.28 9.17
N LEU A 107 -5.88 9.48 8.63
CA LEU A 107 -7.14 9.13 9.30
C LEU A 107 -6.89 8.29 10.57
N ARG A 108 -5.97 7.34 10.50
CA ARG A 108 -5.71 6.37 11.58
C ARG A 108 -4.89 6.99 12.72
N PHE A 109 -3.84 7.75 12.37
CA PHE A 109 -2.87 8.26 13.33
C PHE A 109 -2.99 9.77 13.59
N LYS A 110 -3.97 10.44 12.96
CA LYS A 110 -4.18 11.90 13.06
C LYS A 110 -2.93 12.70 12.66
N VAL A 111 -2.15 12.19 11.71
CA VAL A 111 -0.92 12.80 11.22
C VAL A 111 -1.23 13.64 9.99
N ASN A 112 -1.24 14.96 10.13
CA ASN A 112 -1.59 15.88 9.04
C ASN A 112 -0.39 16.50 8.31
N LYS A 113 0.84 16.15 8.72
CA LYS A 113 2.07 16.67 8.09
C LYS A 113 2.46 15.79 6.90
N PHE A 114 2.49 16.41 5.71
CA PHE A 114 2.84 15.74 4.44
C PHE A 114 4.09 14.87 4.55
N TRP A 115 5.19 15.43 5.01
CA TRP A 115 6.47 14.71 5.08
C TRP A 115 6.45 13.50 6.01
N LYS A 116 5.64 13.53 7.09
CA LYS A 116 5.50 12.36 7.99
C LYS A 116 4.78 11.20 7.30
N VAL A 117 3.72 11.50 6.56
CA VAL A 117 2.97 10.47 5.80
C VAL A 117 3.84 9.91 4.69
N MET A 118 4.56 10.77 3.96
CA MET A 118 5.50 10.37 2.93
C MET A 118 6.60 9.46 3.48
N LEU A 119 7.24 9.84 4.60
CA LEU A 119 8.27 9.01 5.22
C LEU A 119 7.75 7.67 5.71
N LEU A 120 6.57 7.62 6.34
CA LEU A 120 5.95 6.35 6.76
C LEU A 120 5.70 5.44 5.55
N GLY A 121 5.19 5.99 4.45
CA GLY A 121 5.01 5.24 3.22
C GLY A 121 6.32 4.76 2.61
N PHE A 122 7.32 5.63 2.53
CA PHE A 122 8.65 5.30 2.06
C PHE A 122 9.28 4.15 2.86
N PHE A 123 9.25 4.23 4.19
CA PHE A 123 9.77 3.14 5.02
C PHE A 123 8.98 1.84 4.88
N THR A 124 7.66 1.93 4.69
CA THR A 124 6.84 0.75 4.37
C THR A 124 7.28 0.12 3.05
N SER A 125 7.52 0.92 2.02
CA SER A 125 8.04 0.44 0.74
C SER A 125 9.45 -0.16 0.88
N CYS A 126 10.36 0.50 1.60
CA CYS A 126 11.68 -0.05 1.89
C CYS A 126 11.60 -1.42 2.58
N LEU A 127 10.70 -1.57 3.55
CA LEU A 127 10.50 -2.85 4.24
C LEU A 127 10.04 -3.95 3.29
N VAL A 128 9.13 -3.64 2.37
CA VAL A 128 8.67 -4.57 1.33
C VAL A 128 9.85 -5.02 0.46
N GLU A 129 10.63 -4.07 -0.07
CA GLU A 129 11.78 -4.36 -0.93
C GLU A 129 12.86 -5.20 -0.21
N VAL A 130 13.13 -4.88 1.06
CA VAL A 130 14.08 -5.66 1.87
C VAL A 130 13.57 -7.09 2.08
N ILE A 131 12.28 -7.28 2.38
CA ILE A 131 11.71 -8.63 2.53
C ILE A 131 11.79 -9.39 1.20
N GLN A 132 11.47 -8.76 0.08
CA GLN A 132 11.57 -9.36 -1.25
C GLN A 132 13.00 -9.81 -1.57
N LEU A 133 13.97 -8.96 -1.25
CA LEU A 133 15.39 -9.28 -1.40
C LEU A 133 15.83 -10.47 -0.52
N LEU A 134 15.42 -10.47 0.76
CA LEU A 134 15.80 -11.54 1.71
C LEU A 134 15.14 -12.88 1.38
N THR A 135 13.95 -12.85 0.80
CA THR A 135 13.20 -14.06 0.43
C THR A 135 13.49 -14.53 -0.99
N SER A 136 14.34 -13.82 -1.74
CA SER A 136 14.63 -14.09 -3.15
C SER A 136 13.39 -14.19 -4.06
N ILE A 137 12.29 -13.61 -3.63
CA ILE A 137 11.03 -13.59 -4.40
C ILE A 137 11.16 -12.67 -5.61
N ARG A 138 11.83 -11.52 -5.43
CA ARG A 138 12.06 -10.51 -6.46
C ARG A 138 13.42 -9.82 -6.23
N SER A 139 13.91 -9.14 -7.26
CA SER A 139 15.07 -8.25 -7.14
C SER A 139 14.68 -6.96 -6.45
N PHE A 140 15.58 -6.39 -5.66
CA PHE A 140 15.42 -5.04 -5.10
C PHE A 140 15.41 -4.01 -6.22
N ASP A 141 14.40 -3.13 -6.25
CA ASP A 141 14.27 -2.09 -7.27
C ASP A 141 13.98 -0.71 -6.66
N VAL A 142 14.89 0.24 -6.88
CA VAL A 142 14.73 1.62 -6.42
C VAL A 142 13.54 2.32 -7.11
N ASP A 143 13.18 1.91 -8.32
CA ASP A 143 12.04 2.48 -9.03
C ASP A 143 10.71 2.10 -8.38
N ASP A 144 10.62 0.91 -7.80
CA ASP A 144 9.44 0.50 -7.02
C ASP A 144 9.32 1.36 -5.75
N LEU A 145 10.43 1.71 -5.08
CA LEU A 145 10.40 2.67 -3.97
C LEU A 145 9.84 4.05 -4.39
N ILE A 146 10.24 4.53 -5.56
CA ILE A 146 9.79 5.81 -6.11
C ILE A 146 8.28 5.75 -6.41
N LEU A 147 7.83 4.72 -7.13
CA LEU A 147 6.43 4.55 -7.54
C LEU A 147 5.50 4.35 -6.33
N ASN A 148 5.92 3.53 -5.38
CA ASN A 148 5.18 3.28 -4.15
C ASN A 148 5.04 4.55 -3.30
N THR A 149 6.14 5.32 -3.16
CA THR A 149 6.13 6.60 -2.45
C THR A 149 5.22 7.62 -3.16
N LEU A 150 5.23 7.67 -4.49
CA LEU A 150 4.31 8.48 -5.27
C LEU A 150 2.85 8.10 -5.00
N GLY A 151 2.55 6.80 -4.90
CA GLY A 151 1.23 6.30 -4.52
C GLY A 151 0.80 6.83 -3.15
N VAL A 152 1.69 6.80 -2.15
CA VAL A 152 1.42 7.36 -0.81
C VAL A 152 1.13 8.87 -0.88
N ILE A 153 1.90 9.62 -1.67
CA ILE A 153 1.69 11.07 -1.87
C ILE A 153 0.31 11.33 -2.46
N LEU A 154 -0.07 10.61 -3.51
CA LEU A 154 -1.39 10.74 -4.13
C LEU A 154 -2.51 10.38 -3.13
N GLY A 155 -2.32 9.32 -2.34
CA GLY A 155 -3.25 8.95 -1.27
C GLY A 155 -3.43 10.04 -0.22
N PHE A 156 -2.34 10.70 0.18
CA PHE A 156 -2.39 11.84 1.10
C PHE A 156 -3.10 13.05 0.48
N ILE A 157 -2.87 13.34 -0.79
CA ILE A 157 -3.57 14.43 -1.50
C ILE A 157 -5.08 14.15 -1.52
N LEU A 158 -5.50 12.92 -1.85
CA LEU A 158 -6.91 12.51 -1.78
C LEU A 158 -7.49 12.67 -0.38
N TYR A 159 -6.75 12.31 0.67
CA TYR A 159 -7.16 12.57 2.05
C TYR A 159 -7.38 14.07 2.31
N ARG A 160 -6.46 14.93 1.88
CA ARG A 160 -6.57 16.38 2.06
C ARG A 160 -7.79 16.97 1.36
N LEU A 161 -8.09 16.52 0.14
CA LEU A 161 -9.28 16.91 -0.60
C LEU A 161 -10.56 16.47 0.13
N PHE A 162 -10.57 15.24 0.60
CA PHE A 162 -11.69 14.68 1.37
C PHE A 162 -11.90 15.42 2.70
N ASP A 163 -10.84 15.72 3.43
CA ASP A 163 -10.91 16.42 4.72
C ASP A 163 -11.41 17.87 4.55
N LYS A 164 -10.97 18.55 3.47
CA LYS A 164 -11.44 19.90 3.13
C LYS A 164 -12.91 19.92 2.71
N ALA A 165 -13.41 18.87 2.06
CA ALA A 165 -14.80 18.75 1.64
C ALA A 165 -15.76 18.42 2.80
N ARG A 166 -15.26 18.04 3.98
CA ARG A 166 -16.10 17.78 5.16
C ARG A 166 -16.67 19.08 5.69
N PRO A 167 -18.00 19.18 5.89
CA PRO A 167 -18.60 20.36 6.53
C PRO A 167 -18.03 20.51 7.94
N SER A 168 -17.57 21.72 8.24
CA SER A 168 -17.05 22.07 9.57
C SER A 168 -18.15 21.92 10.61
N THR A 169 -18.02 20.98 11.51
CA THR A 169 -18.98 20.73 12.61
C THR A 169 -19.08 21.90 13.60
N LYS A 170 -18.36 23.01 13.35
CA LYS A 170 -18.39 24.21 14.18
C LYS A 170 -19.59 25.13 13.95
N GLN A 171 -20.43 24.88 12.93
CA GLN A 171 -21.59 25.76 12.65
C GLN A 171 -22.91 25.31 13.27
N ILE A 172 -22.97 24.18 13.99
CA ILE A 172 -24.24 23.67 14.57
C ILE A 172 -24.38 24.01 16.09
N ARG A 173 -23.51 24.85 16.62
CA ARG A 173 -23.65 25.38 17.99
C ARG A 173 -23.80 26.91 17.96
N LYS A 174 -24.87 27.39 17.38
CA LYS A 174 -25.46 28.70 17.68
C LYS A 174 -26.95 28.55 17.88
#